data_0b8cdf07d9c4092c36e7b1c7fd2e4572
#
_entry.id   0b8cdf07d9c4092c36e7b1c7fd2e4572
#
_cell.length_a   1.000
_cell.length_b   1.000
_cell.length_c   1.000
_cell.angle_alpha   90.00
_cell.angle_beta   90.00
_cell.angle_gamma   90.00
#
_symmetry.space_group_name_H-M   'P 1'
#
loop_
_entity.id
_entity.type
_entity.pdbx_description
1 polymer ?
#
loop_
_entity_poly.entity_id
_entity_poly.type
_entity_poly.pdbx_seq_one_letter_code
_entity_poly.pdbx_strand_id
1 'polypeptide(L)'
;MKLWAGRFSKEADKKTNDFNSSIKTDSRMFNEDIDGSIAHASMLATKGIISEEDCKKILAGLSDIRNDIISGELMIDPDAEDIHTFIEGELTSRIGDAGKRLHTGRSRNDQVAVDIRLYLKKDVPQVTGLINGLIDALDGKAKEYAHCIMPGYTHLQRAQPITFAAHIGAYIEMLRRDLGRFEDAAGRMNYSPLGSGALAGTTYPIDRAMTAKALGFDGYMPNTLDGVSDRDFCLELLSACSILMVHISRLCEEIIMWCSWEFKFAELDDAFSTGSSIMPQKKNPDLAELARGKAGRVIGDLCGLLTTMKGLPLAYNKDMQEDKDAIFDGMDTVKMCLTALTPMIATMKMIPENMRKAAAGGFINATDCADFLVSKGLPFRDAYKATGELVALCIKKGTTLEELPIDEYKSICPLFDEGVYDAINLENCVTRRGM
;
A
#
# COMPACT_ATOMS: atom_id res chain seq x y z
N MET A 1 20.37 33.18 2.24
CA MET A 1 21.29 33.57 1.13
C MET A 1 21.07 32.64 -0.04
N LYS A 2 20.88 33.16 -1.27
CA LYS A 2 20.70 32.27 -2.43
C LYS A 2 22.05 31.79 -2.93
N LEU A 3 22.29 30.49 -2.91
CA LEU A 3 23.57 29.88 -3.28
C LEU A 3 23.92 30.05 -4.77
N TRP A 4 22.92 30.37 -5.64
CA TRP A 4 23.06 30.49 -7.11
C TRP A 4 23.03 31.94 -7.63
N ALA A 5 23.12 32.95 -6.76
CA ALA A 5 22.92 34.36 -7.13
C ALA A 5 24.07 35.01 -7.94
N GLY A 6 25.21 34.34 -8.16
CA GLY A 6 26.41 34.94 -8.70
C GLY A 6 26.31 35.63 -10.07
N ARG A 7 25.32 35.26 -10.93
CA ARG A 7 25.11 35.82 -12.25
C ARG A 7 24.00 36.90 -12.28
N PHE A 8 23.11 36.89 -11.30
CA PHE A 8 21.88 37.70 -11.37
C PHE A 8 22.10 39.06 -10.73
N SER A 9 21.61 40.10 -11.42
CA SER A 9 21.72 41.50 -10.99
C SER A 9 20.49 42.00 -10.20
N LYS A 10 19.45 41.17 -10.07
CA LYS A 10 18.21 41.47 -9.35
C LYS A 10 17.85 40.37 -8.39
N GLU A 11 17.23 40.72 -7.28
CA GLU A 11 16.58 39.74 -6.43
C GLU A 11 15.38 39.12 -7.11
N ALA A 12 15.11 37.83 -6.84
CA ALA A 12 13.94 37.18 -7.36
C ALA A 12 12.67 37.72 -6.65
N ASP A 13 11.60 37.87 -7.42
CA ASP A 13 10.29 38.23 -6.88
C ASP A 13 9.81 37.24 -5.81
N LYS A 14 9.17 37.73 -4.75
CA LYS A 14 8.70 36.90 -3.65
C LYS A 14 7.75 35.79 -4.12
N LYS A 15 6.78 36.10 -4.96
CA LYS A 15 5.82 35.11 -5.50
C LYS A 15 6.51 34.03 -6.33
N THR A 16 7.56 34.38 -7.06
CA THR A 16 8.39 33.44 -7.81
C THR A 16 9.16 32.51 -6.84
N ASN A 17 9.66 33.04 -5.73
CA ASN A 17 10.31 32.23 -4.71
C ASN A 17 9.32 31.24 -4.07
N ASP A 18 8.14 31.73 -3.66
CA ASP A 18 7.10 30.92 -3.06
C ASP A 18 6.63 29.79 -3.99
N PHE A 19 6.51 30.10 -5.29
CA PHE A 19 6.15 29.12 -6.31
C PHE A 19 7.23 28.04 -6.54
N ASN A 20 8.51 28.41 -6.42
CA ASN A 20 9.63 27.49 -6.62
C ASN A 20 10.03 26.71 -5.38
N SER A 21 9.58 27.13 -4.19
CA SER A 21 9.94 26.50 -2.93
C SER A 21 9.33 25.11 -2.78
N SER A 22 10.13 24.15 -2.28
CA SER A 22 9.70 22.80 -1.91
C SER A 22 9.78 22.54 -0.42
N ILE A 23 10.19 23.51 0.37
CA ILE A 23 10.47 23.33 1.81
C ILE A 23 9.30 22.69 2.58
N LYS A 24 8.06 23.00 2.23
CA LYS A 24 6.87 22.44 2.89
C LYS A 24 6.77 20.93 2.77
N THR A 25 7.25 20.39 1.66
CA THR A 25 7.19 18.94 1.36
C THR A 25 8.51 18.27 1.74
N ASP A 26 9.66 18.84 1.35
CA ASP A 26 10.96 18.20 1.50
C ASP A 26 11.59 18.37 2.89
N SER A 27 11.07 19.28 3.73
CA SER A 27 11.52 19.44 5.13
C SER A 27 11.48 18.12 5.91
N ARG A 28 10.59 17.21 5.57
CA ARG A 28 10.50 15.88 6.22
C ARG A 28 11.69 14.97 5.94
N MET A 29 12.50 15.28 4.92
CA MET A 29 13.72 14.53 4.56
C MET A 29 14.99 15.09 5.21
N PHE A 30 14.89 15.99 6.21
CA PHE A 30 16.08 16.60 6.82
C PHE A 30 17.09 15.59 7.35
N ASN A 31 16.62 14.44 7.85
CA ASN A 31 17.50 13.37 8.32
C ASN A 31 18.27 12.72 7.17
N GLU A 32 17.60 12.49 6.06
CA GLU A 32 18.17 11.86 4.86
C GLU A 32 19.18 12.78 4.19
N ASP A 33 18.88 14.06 4.10
CA ASP A 33 19.83 15.07 3.61
C ASP A 33 21.11 15.13 4.48
N ILE A 34 20.94 15.09 5.80
CA ILE A 34 22.08 15.06 6.73
C ILE A 34 22.85 13.74 6.58
N ASP A 35 22.20 12.59 6.47
CA ASP A 35 22.85 11.29 6.27
C ASP A 35 23.67 11.28 4.96
N GLY A 36 23.06 11.75 3.87
CA GLY A 36 23.73 11.90 2.57
C GLY A 36 24.93 12.84 2.64
N SER A 37 24.78 13.96 3.33
CA SER A 37 25.84 14.95 3.53
C SER A 37 26.99 14.43 4.39
N ILE A 38 26.73 13.68 5.45
CA ILE A 38 27.74 13.02 6.29
C ILE A 38 28.55 12.00 5.47
N ALA A 39 27.87 11.15 4.69
CA ALA A 39 28.53 10.17 3.84
C ALA A 39 29.41 10.86 2.77
N HIS A 40 28.91 11.93 2.16
CA HIS A 40 29.63 12.70 1.16
C HIS A 40 30.87 13.38 1.75
N ALA A 41 30.75 14.11 2.87
CA ALA A 41 31.88 14.77 3.53
C ALA A 41 32.98 13.78 3.96
N SER A 42 32.59 12.64 4.51
CA SER A 42 33.51 11.57 4.91
C SER A 42 34.27 11.00 3.71
N MET A 43 33.62 10.82 2.57
CA MET A 43 34.25 10.40 1.32
C MET A 43 35.20 11.46 0.78
N LEU A 44 34.81 12.75 0.79
CA LEU A 44 35.67 13.85 0.33
C LEU A 44 36.99 13.92 1.14
N ALA A 45 36.92 13.75 2.44
CA ALA A 45 38.11 13.73 3.31
C ALA A 45 38.97 12.49 3.03
N THR A 46 38.37 11.30 2.90
CA THR A 46 39.11 10.07 2.60
C THR A 46 39.87 10.16 1.28
N LYS A 47 39.27 10.88 0.30
CA LYS A 47 39.94 11.14 -0.99
C LYS A 47 40.88 12.34 -1.01
N GLY A 48 41.06 13.00 0.13
CA GLY A 48 41.95 14.17 0.25
C GLY A 48 41.43 15.42 -0.47
N ILE A 49 40.13 15.49 -0.79
CA ILE A 49 39.48 16.61 -1.48
C ILE A 49 39.25 17.76 -0.47
N ILE A 50 38.89 17.43 0.76
CA ILE A 50 38.82 18.36 1.91
C ILE A 50 39.74 17.86 3.02
N SER A 51 40.11 18.74 3.93
CA SER A 51 40.95 18.37 5.08
C SER A 51 40.18 17.52 6.10
N GLU A 52 40.87 16.67 6.85
CA GLU A 52 40.25 15.93 7.97
C GLU A 52 39.65 16.87 9.03
N GLU A 53 40.26 18.04 9.24
CA GLU A 53 39.77 19.05 10.17
C GLU A 53 38.43 19.63 9.71
N ASP A 54 38.30 20.00 8.42
CA ASP A 54 37.06 20.49 7.85
C ASP A 54 35.96 19.39 7.91
N CYS A 55 36.32 18.15 7.61
CA CYS A 55 35.40 17.02 7.70
C CYS A 55 34.87 16.89 9.14
N LYS A 56 35.72 16.88 10.16
CA LYS A 56 35.30 16.79 11.57
C LYS A 56 34.33 17.91 11.95
N LYS A 57 34.59 19.14 11.50
CA LYS A 57 33.72 20.31 11.75
C LYS A 57 32.34 20.10 11.04
N ILE A 58 32.36 19.65 9.81
CA ILE A 58 31.12 19.38 9.03
C ILE A 58 30.29 18.30 9.71
N LEU A 59 30.90 17.15 10.07
CA LEU A 59 30.18 16.06 10.73
C LEU A 59 29.58 16.48 12.07
N ALA A 60 30.32 17.18 12.89
CA ALA A 60 29.82 17.71 14.16
C ALA A 60 28.68 18.70 13.94
N GLY A 61 28.86 19.70 13.06
CA GLY A 61 27.84 20.70 12.77
C GLY A 61 26.54 20.10 12.20
N LEU A 62 26.64 19.09 11.32
CA LEU A 62 25.45 18.37 10.80
C LEU A 62 24.72 17.55 11.89
N SER A 63 25.50 16.94 12.81
CA SER A 63 24.93 16.23 13.95
C SER A 63 24.20 17.18 14.91
N ASP A 64 24.78 18.33 15.18
CA ASP A 64 24.19 19.36 16.05
C ASP A 64 22.90 19.91 15.42
N ILE A 65 22.90 20.23 14.11
CA ILE A 65 21.71 20.67 13.37
C ILE A 65 20.58 19.62 13.47
N ARG A 66 20.90 18.35 13.29
CA ARG A 66 19.93 17.25 13.43
C ARG A 66 19.31 17.24 14.82
N ASN A 67 20.13 17.29 15.86
CA ASN A 67 19.66 17.25 17.24
C ASN A 67 18.80 18.45 17.57
N ASP A 68 19.19 19.66 17.13
CA ASP A 68 18.42 20.87 17.35
C ASP A 68 17.06 20.87 16.63
N ILE A 69 16.99 20.31 15.42
CA ILE A 69 15.71 20.14 14.71
C ILE A 69 14.83 19.13 15.46
N ILE A 70 15.36 17.99 15.89
CA ILE A 70 14.63 16.95 16.62
C ILE A 70 14.15 17.47 17.98
N SER A 71 14.96 18.24 18.70
CA SER A 71 14.58 18.83 19.99
C SER A 71 13.63 20.03 19.87
N GLY A 72 13.49 20.59 18.67
CA GLY A 72 12.73 21.82 18.42
C GLY A 72 13.47 23.11 18.78
N GLU A 73 14.76 23.05 19.11
CA GLU A 73 15.61 24.23 19.33
C GLU A 73 15.87 24.97 18.01
N LEU A 74 15.93 24.26 16.91
CA LEU A 74 16.03 24.83 15.57
C LEU A 74 14.73 24.53 14.76
N MET A 75 14.00 25.60 14.47
CA MET A 75 12.83 25.50 13.56
C MET A 75 13.29 25.63 12.11
N ILE A 76 12.82 24.73 11.25
CA ILE A 76 13.05 24.84 9.80
C ILE A 76 12.33 26.08 9.29
N ASP A 77 13.07 26.96 8.61
CA ASP A 77 12.53 28.21 8.06
C ASP A 77 11.52 27.91 6.92
N PRO A 78 10.24 28.23 7.08
CA PRO A 78 9.23 27.99 6.07
C PRO A 78 9.38 28.83 4.78
N ASP A 79 10.21 29.87 4.83
CA ASP A 79 10.56 30.74 3.69
C ASP A 79 11.83 30.28 2.95
N ALA A 80 12.47 29.17 3.40
CA ALA A 80 13.60 28.57 2.69
C ALA A 80 13.18 28.05 1.29
N GLU A 81 14.13 27.96 0.36
CA GLU A 81 13.88 27.39 -0.96
C GLU A 81 13.59 25.89 -0.87
N ASP A 82 14.44 25.15 -0.18
CA ASP A 82 14.37 23.72 0.06
C ASP A 82 15.14 23.35 1.34
N ILE A 83 14.97 22.11 1.81
CA ILE A 83 15.64 21.60 3.01
C ILE A 83 17.17 21.61 2.88
N HIS A 84 17.66 21.35 1.70
CA HIS A 84 19.09 21.30 1.41
C HIS A 84 19.74 22.67 1.57
N THR A 85 19.12 23.73 1.03
CA THR A 85 19.58 25.12 1.19
C THR A 85 19.52 25.55 2.64
N PHE A 86 18.48 25.13 3.36
CA PHE A 86 18.34 25.41 4.78
C PHE A 86 19.49 24.79 5.59
N ILE A 87 19.75 23.48 5.45
CA ILE A 87 20.80 22.77 6.18
C ILE A 87 22.18 23.29 5.83
N GLU A 88 22.49 23.53 4.54
CA GLU A 88 23.77 24.06 4.09
C GLU A 88 24.02 25.50 4.62
N GLY A 89 22.97 26.33 4.62
CA GLY A 89 23.00 27.69 5.16
C GLY A 89 23.24 27.69 6.67
N GLU A 90 22.55 26.88 7.44
CA GLU A 90 22.69 26.72 8.87
C GLU A 90 24.07 26.18 9.23
N LEU A 91 24.55 25.14 8.52
CA LEU A 91 25.88 24.60 8.68
C LEU A 91 26.95 25.68 8.47
N THR A 92 26.85 26.44 7.37
CA THR A 92 27.80 27.51 7.05
C THR A 92 27.78 28.62 8.10
N SER A 93 26.62 28.94 8.65
CA SER A 93 26.47 29.90 9.73
C SER A 93 27.24 29.47 11.01
N ARG A 94 27.20 28.16 11.33
CA ARG A 94 27.83 27.60 12.55
C ARG A 94 29.35 27.41 12.41
N ILE A 95 29.80 26.91 11.25
CA ILE A 95 31.23 26.50 11.10
C ILE A 95 32.00 27.28 10.04
N GLY A 96 31.40 28.32 9.44
CA GLY A 96 32.07 29.21 8.50
C GLY A 96 32.52 28.54 7.20
N ASP A 97 33.75 28.80 6.74
CA ASP A 97 34.26 28.32 5.46
C ASP A 97 34.36 26.81 5.34
N ALA A 98 34.47 26.07 6.43
CA ALA A 98 34.40 24.60 6.41
C ALA A 98 33.04 24.13 5.87
N GLY A 99 31.91 24.78 6.24
CA GLY A 99 30.57 24.45 5.77
C GLY A 99 30.42 24.62 4.25
N LYS A 100 31.04 25.63 3.66
CA LYS A 100 31.02 25.88 2.20
C LYS A 100 31.71 24.79 1.39
N ARG A 101 32.54 23.94 2.01
CA ARG A 101 33.24 22.83 1.34
C ARG A 101 32.37 21.59 1.17
N LEU A 102 31.23 21.49 1.88
CA LEU A 102 30.33 20.35 1.84
C LEU A 102 29.81 20.08 0.42
N HIS A 103 29.54 21.13 -0.36
CA HIS A 103 28.97 21.00 -1.70
C HIS A 103 29.99 20.60 -2.79
N THR A 104 31.26 20.43 -2.46
CA THR A 104 32.34 20.10 -3.40
C THR A 104 32.02 18.78 -4.12
N GLY A 105 32.00 18.80 -5.46
CA GLY A 105 31.76 17.60 -6.29
C GLY A 105 30.34 17.05 -6.23
N ARG A 106 29.37 17.78 -5.68
CA ARG A 106 27.94 17.43 -5.58
C ARG A 106 27.07 18.46 -6.28
N SER A 107 25.88 18.04 -6.69
CA SER A 107 24.82 18.92 -7.18
C SER A 107 23.56 18.74 -6.34
N ARG A 108 22.66 19.72 -6.37
CA ARG A 108 21.31 19.58 -5.84
C ARG A 108 20.57 18.38 -6.48
N ASN A 109 20.85 18.09 -7.75
CA ASN A 109 20.15 17.04 -8.50
C ASN A 109 20.44 15.64 -7.95
N ASP A 110 21.69 15.28 -7.68
CA ASP A 110 22.01 13.96 -7.11
C ASP A 110 21.74 13.91 -5.60
N GLN A 111 21.78 15.04 -4.92
CA GLN A 111 21.42 15.18 -3.51
C GLN A 111 19.93 14.87 -3.28
N VAL A 112 19.01 15.56 -3.95
CA VAL A 112 17.57 15.30 -3.79
C VAL A 112 17.19 13.87 -4.22
N ALA A 113 17.84 13.33 -5.26
CA ALA A 113 17.59 11.98 -5.73
C ALA A 113 18.01 10.90 -4.72
N VAL A 114 19.11 11.11 -3.97
CA VAL A 114 19.50 10.16 -2.92
C VAL A 114 18.61 10.29 -1.69
N ASP A 115 18.20 11.50 -1.32
CA ASP A 115 17.40 11.76 -0.13
C ASP A 115 16.00 11.12 -0.22
N ILE A 116 15.31 11.22 -1.38
CA ILE A 116 14.05 10.54 -1.60
C ILE A 116 14.23 9.02 -1.47
N ARG A 117 15.28 8.44 -2.06
CA ARG A 117 15.55 7.01 -1.94
C ARG A 117 15.83 6.59 -0.50
N LEU A 118 16.62 7.35 0.26
CA LEU A 118 16.91 7.09 1.67
C LEU A 118 15.62 7.16 2.52
N TYR A 119 14.76 8.15 2.25
CA TYR A 119 13.48 8.28 2.92
C TYR A 119 12.60 7.06 2.67
N LEU A 120 12.42 6.69 1.41
CA LEU A 120 11.58 5.55 1.03
C LEU A 120 12.15 4.21 1.50
N LYS A 121 13.48 4.06 1.60
CA LYS A 121 14.12 2.88 2.22
C LYS A 121 13.70 2.69 3.69
N LYS A 122 13.43 3.77 4.41
CA LYS A 122 12.94 3.72 5.80
C LYS A 122 11.42 3.55 5.86
N ASP A 123 10.72 4.01 4.85
CA ASP A 123 9.26 4.03 4.81
C ASP A 123 8.64 2.71 4.33
N VAL A 124 9.25 2.04 3.34
CA VAL A 124 8.78 0.74 2.84
C VAL A 124 8.67 -0.32 3.93
N PRO A 125 9.65 -0.52 4.83
CA PRO A 125 9.50 -1.47 5.95
C PRO A 125 8.33 -1.16 6.88
N GLN A 126 7.94 0.09 7.05
CA GLN A 126 6.78 0.46 7.85
C GLN A 126 5.49 0.00 7.16
N VAL A 127 5.36 0.24 5.85
CA VAL A 127 4.21 -0.22 5.07
C VAL A 127 4.11 -1.74 5.06
N THR A 128 5.21 -2.45 4.79
CA THR A 128 5.20 -3.92 4.79
C THR A 128 4.90 -4.50 6.17
N GLY A 129 5.35 -3.86 7.24
CA GLY A 129 4.99 -4.21 8.62
C GLY A 129 3.49 -4.06 8.89
N LEU A 130 2.88 -2.97 8.40
CA LEU A 130 1.43 -2.73 8.52
C LEU A 130 0.60 -3.72 7.69
N ILE A 131 1.07 -4.09 6.49
CA ILE A 131 0.42 -5.13 5.67
C ILE A 131 0.45 -6.47 6.41
N ASN A 132 1.57 -6.86 7.01
CA ASN A 132 1.67 -8.08 7.81
C ASN A 132 0.71 -8.03 9.02
N GLY A 133 0.59 -6.89 9.71
CA GLY A 133 -0.38 -6.71 10.78
C GLY A 133 -1.83 -6.91 10.32
N LEU A 134 -2.18 -6.45 9.12
CA LEU A 134 -3.50 -6.69 8.53
C LEU A 134 -3.70 -8.18 8.17
N ILE A 135 -2.68 -8.83 7.60
CA ILE A 135 -2.70 -10.28 7.34
C ILE A 135 -2.96 -11.06 8.64
N ASP A 136 -2.25 -10.73 9.72
CA ASP A 136 -2.41 -11.39 11.01
C ASP A 136 -3.82 -11.20 11.58
N ALA A 137 -4.41 -10.01 11.44
CA ALA A 137 -5.78 -9.75 11.86
C ALA A 137 -6.80 -10.57 11.06
N LEU A 138 -6.65 -10.66 9.74
CA LEU A 138 -7.49 -11.46 8.86
C LEU A 138 -7.34 -12.96 9.15
N ASP A 139 -6.12 -13.44 9.35
CA ASP A 139 -5.85 -14.84 9.70
C ASP A 139 -6.43 -15.22 11.07
N GLY A 140 -6.35 -14.30 12.04
CA GLY A 140 -7.02 -14.43 13.33
C GLY A 140 -8.53 -14.61 13.17
N LYS A 141 -9.17 -13.78 12.34
CA LYS A 141 -10.61 -13.91 12.03
C LYS A 141 -10.94 -15.16 11.25
N ALA A 142 -10.12 -15.58 10.30
CA ALA A 142 -10.30 -16.81 9.58
C ALA A 142 -10.29 -18.04 10.51
N LYS A 143 -9.40 -18.04 11.51
CA LYS A 143 -9.31 -19.09 12.53
C LYS A 143 -10.50 -19.06 13.50
N GLU A 144 -10.89 -17.88 13.98
CA GLU A 144 -12.03 -17.68 14.89
C GLU A 144 -13.34 -18.20 14.30
N TYR A 145 -13.54 -18.00 12.99
CA TYR A 145 -14.75 -18.38 12.27
C TYR A 145 -14.52 -19.47 11.21
N ALA A 146 -13.56 -20.38 11.45
CA ALA A 146 -13.12 -21.38 10.47
C ALA A 146 -14.25 -22.26 9.92
N HIS A 147 -15.26 -22.58 10.73
CA HIS A 147 -16.39 -23.43 10.36
C HIS A 147 -17.65 -22.65 10.00
N CYS A 148 -17.55 -21.31 9.90
CA CYS A 148 -18.69 -20.48 9.55
C CYS A 148 -19.00 -20.62 8.06
N ILE A 149 -20.15 -21.26 7.75
CA ILE A 149 -20.64 -21.42 6.37
C ILE A 149 -21.36 -20.17 5.93
N MET A 150 -21.04 -19.68 4.74
CA MET A 150 -21.69 -18.54 4.09
C MET A 150 -21.94 -18.84 2.61
N PRO A 151 -22.85 -18.09 1.97
CA PRO A 151 -22.96 -18.17 0.51
C PRO A 151 -21.75 -17.47 -0.14
N GLY A 152 -21.12 -18.15 -1.08
CA GLY A 152 -20.24 -17.52 -2.05
C GLY A 152 -21.08 -16.83 -3.14
N TYR A 153 -20.59 -15.69 -3.63
CA TYR A 153 -21.31 -14.87 -4.60
C TYR A 153 -20.56 -14.76 -5.92
N THR A 154 -21.31 -14.84 -7.01
CA THR A 154 -20.90 -14.37 -8.33
C THR A 154 -22.01 -13.46 -8.86
N HIS A 155 -21.68 -12.32 -9.49
CA HIS A 155 -22.67 -11.33 -9.95
C HIS A 155 -23.60 -10.82 -8.85
N LEU A 156 -23.16 -10.83 -7.59
CA LEU A 156 -23.96 -10.59 -6.37
C LEU A 156 -25.16 -11.55 -6.23
N GLN A 157 -25.13 -12.69 -6.92
CA GLN A 157 -26.08 -13.78 -6.74
C GLN A 157 -25.43 -14.88 -5.92
N ARG A 158 -26.21 -15.53 -5.04
CA ARG A 158 -25.75 -16.69 -4.27
C ARG A 158 -25.39 -17.81 -5.24
N ALA A 159 -24.17 -18.34 -5.13
CA ALA A 159 -23.64 -19.30 -6.10
C ALA A 159 -23.39 -20.68 -5.49
N GLN A 160 -22.45 -20.79 -4.57
CA GLN A 160 -22.05 -22.04 -3.92
C GLN A 160 -21.74 -21.83 -2.44
N PRO A 161 -21.87 -22.85 -1.58
CA PRO A 161 -21.48 -22.75 -0.18
C PRO A 161 -19.95 -22.66 -0.06
N ILE A 162 -19.49 -21.75 0.78
CA ILE A 162 -18.09 -21.57 1.14
C ILE A 162 -17.97 -21.38 2.64
N THR A 163 -16.74 -21.44 3.18
CA THR A 163 -16.47 -20.96 4.53
C THR A 163 -16.04 -19.50 4.55
N PHE A 164 -16.29 -18.82 5.66
CA PHE A 164 -15.75 -17.47 5.89
C PHE A 164 -14.21 -17.46 5.81
N ALA A 165 -13.56 -18.50 6.36
CA ALA A 165 -12.12 -18.65 6.30
C ALA A 165 -11.58 -18.71 4.86
N ALA A 166 -12.25 -19.46 3.97
CA ALA A 166 -11.86 -19.52 2.56
C ALA A 166 -12.03 -18.16 1.87
N HIS A 167 -13.11 -17.43 2.19
CA HIS A 167 -13.35 -16.09 1.65
C HIS A 167 -12.27 -15.09 2.08
N ILE A 168 -11.99 -14.99 3.37
CA ILE A 168 -10.97 -14.10 3.93
C ILE A 168 -9.56 -14.50 3.46
N GLY A 169 -9.30 -15.81 3.32
CA GLY A 169 -8.05 -16.33 2.78
C GLY A 169 -7.70 -15.74 1.40
N ALA A 170 -8.70 -15.45 0.57
CA ALA A 170 -8.46 -14.80 -0.71
C ALA A 170 -7.83 -13.39 -0.55
N TYR A 171 -8.27 -12.61 0.42
CA TYR A 171 -7.67 -11.30 0.74
C TYR A 171 -6.28 -11.43 1.31
N ILE A 172 -6.02 -12.41 2.16
CA ILE A 172 -4.67 -12.72 2.66
C ILE A 172 -3.72 -12.99 1.49
N GLU A 173 -4.14 -13.78 0.50
CA GLU A 173 -3.32 -14.05 -0.69
C GLU A 173 -3.10 -12.80 -1.58
N MET A 174 -4.06 -11.88 -1.65
CA MET A 174 -3.87 -10.59 -2.32
C MET A 174 -2.80 -9.76 -1.62
N LEU A 175 -2.87 -9.64 -0.29
CA LEU A 175 -1.92 -8.88 0.54
C LEU A 175 -0.50 -9.49 0.49
N ARG A 176 -0.36 -10.82 0.44
CA ARG A 176 0.94 -11.48 0.25
C ARG A 176 1.57 -11.11 -1.09
N ARG A 177 0.78 -11.01 -2.15
CA ARG A 177 1.28 -10.53 -3.44
C ARG A 177 1.64 -9.05 -3.40
N ASP A 178 0.97 -8.25 -2.57
CA ASP A 178 1.32 -6.83 -2.39
C ASP A 178 2.66 -6.69 -1.67
N LEU A 179 2.96 -7.49 -0.64
CA LEU A 179 4.27 -7.53 0.00
C LEU A 179 5.40 -7.74 -1.03
N GLY A 180 5.25 -8.73 -1.92
CA GLY A 180 6.24 -8.97 -2.97
C GLY A 180 6.43 -7.77 -3.91
N ARG A 181 5.37 -7.00 -4.21
CA ARG A 181 5.49 -5.77 -5.02
C ARG A 181 6.35 -4.70 -4.35
N PHE A 182 6.15 -4.48 -3.04
CA PHE A 182 6.98 -3.54 -2.27
C PHE A 182 8.43 -4.02 -2.17
N GLU A 183 8.67 -5.31 -1.95
CA GLU A 183 10.01 -5.90 -1.90
C GLU A 183 10.75 -5.75 -3.24
N ASP A 184 10.07 -6.04 -4.34
CA ASP A 184 10.63 -5.90 -5.69
C ASP A 184 10.97 -4.44 -6.02
N ALA A 185 10.08 -3.49 -5.71
CA ALA A 185 10.31 -2.07 -5.91
C ALA A 185 11.48 -1.56 -5.04
N ALA A 186 11.53 -1.95 -3.77
CA ALA A 186 12.61 -1.61 -2.85
C ALA A 186 13.98 -2.14 -3.33
N GLY A 187 14.02 -3.37 -3.87
CA GLY A 187 15.23 -3.95 -4.45
C GLY A 187 15.77 -3.15 -5.64
N ARG A 188 14.90 -2.76 -6.57
CA ARG A 188 15.31 -1.92 -7.72
C ARG A 188 15.71 -0.52 -7.32
N MET A 189 15.08 0.08 -6.31
CA MET A 189 15.43 1.38 -5.76
C MET A 189 16.80 1.41 -5.07
N ASN A 190 17.34 0.28 -4.64
CA ASN A 190 18.47 0.20 -3.72
C ASN A 190 19.84 0.48 -4.36
N TYR A 191 19.92 1.48 -5.25
CA TYR A 191 21.15 1.97 -5.87
C TYR A 191 21.29 3.48 -5.67
N SER A 192 22.48 3.93 -5.17
CA SER A 192 22.74 5.32 -4.87
C SER A 192 22.98 6.16 -6.14
N PRO A 193 22.27 7.27 -6.33
CA PRO A 193 22.55 8.23 -7.39
C PRO A 193 23.69 9.19 -7.02
N LEU A 194 24.11 9.27 -5.74
CA LEU A 194 25.07 10.26 -5.24
C LEU A 194 26.40 10.15 -5.98
N GLY A 195 26.98 11.31 -6.34
CA GLY A 195 28.15 11.42 -7.19
C GLY A 195 27.84 11.49 -8.69
N SER A 196 26.55 11.51 -9.08
CA SER A 196 26.15 11.81 -10.46
C SER A 196 26.30 13.29 -10.81
N GLY A 197 26.49 14.15 -9.80
CA GLY A 197 26.58 15.59 -9.96
C GLY A 197 25.27 16.16 -10.55
N ALA A 198 25.38 17.19 -11.38
CA ALA A 198 24.19 17.73 -12.07
C ALA A 198 23.62 16.74 -13.12
N LEU A 199 24.49 15.99 -13.82
CA LEU A 199 24.19 14.96 -14.82
C LEU A 199 25.42 14.22 -15.34
N ALA A 200 26.62 14.82 -15.30
CA ALA A 200 27.82 14.31 -15.95
C ALA A 200 28.92 13.89 -14.96
N GLY A 201 28.54 13.67 -13.69
CA GLY A 201 29.49 13.41 -12.63
C GLY A 201 30.30 14.66 -12.24
N THR A 202 31.57 14.43 -11.86
CA THR A 202 32.48 15.50 -11.44
C THR A 202 33.92 15.17 -11.84
N THR A 203 34.74 16.21 -11.97
CA THR A 203 36.21 16.07 -12.22
C THR A 203 37.00 15.70 -10.95
N TYR A 204 36.39 15.78 -9.78
CA TYR A 204 37.03 15.35 -8.54
C TYR A 204 37.09 13.83 -8.47
N PRO A 205 38.15 13.23 -7.88
CA PRO A 205 38.31 11.77 -7.76
C PRO A 205 37.45 11.20 -6.61
N ILE A 206 36.14 11.43 -6.67
CA ILE A 206 35.17 10.94 -5.69
C ILE A 206 35.03 9.42 -5.74
N ASP A 207 34.52 8.81 -4.66
CA ASP A 207 34.29 7.39 -4.55
C ASP A 207 32.81 7.09 -4.32
N ARG A 208 32.07 6.83 -5.39
CA ARG A 208 30.64 6.56 -5.36
C ARG A 208 30.30 5.24 -4.65
N ALA A 209 31.21 4.25 -4.71
CA ALA A 209 31.00 2.98 -4.03
C ALA A 209 31.11 3.16 -2.50
N MET A 210 32.03 4.01 -2.03
CA MET A 210 32.17 4.34 -0.62
C MET A 210 30.91 5.02 -0.05
N THR A 211 30.38 6.02 -0.76
CA THR A 211 29.15 6.72 -0.31
C THR A 211 27.94 5.79 -0.36
N ALA A 212 27.78 5.00 -1.41
CA ALA A 212 26.70 4.02 -1.51
C ALA A 212 26.72 3.02 -0.35
N LYS A 213 27.91 2.46 -0.02
CA LYS A 213 28.07 1.55 1.11
C LYS A 213 27.76 2.20 2.45
N ALA A 214 28.22 3.43 2.65
CA ALA A 214 27.99 4.18 3.91
C ALA A 214 26.49 4.44 4.13
N LEU A 215 25.70 4.61 3.05
CA LEU A 215 24.26 4.84 3.07
C LEU A 215 23.44 3.53 2.99
N GLY A 216 24.10 2.36 2.98
CA GLY A 216 23.43 1.05 2.97
C GLY A 216 22.76 0.70 1.65
N PHE A 217 23.23 1.24 0.52
CA PHE A 217 22.82 0.82 -0.81
C PHE A 217 23.62 -0.39 -1.28
N ASP A 218 23.04 -1.22 -2.17
CA ASP A 218 23.69 -2.37 -2.77
C ASP A 218 24.80 -1.96 -3.75
N GLY A 219 24.71 -0.75 -4.29
CA GLY A 219 25.67 -0.18 -5.21
C GLY A 219 25.32 1.26 -5.56
N TYR A 220 25.92 1.74 -6.65
CA TYR A 220 25.59 3.07 -7.19
C TYR A 220 25.07 2.95 -8.62
N MET A 221 24.26 3.90 -9.05
CA MET A 221 23.71 3.92 -10.42
C MET A 221 24.83 4.11 -11.45
N PRO A 222 24.96 3.21 -12.45
CA PRO A 222 26.11 3.22 -13.35
C PRO A 222 26.13 4.43 -14.30
N ASN A 223 24.96 4.92 -14.70
CA ASN A 223 24.82 6.08 -15.57
C ASN A 223 24.44 7.33 -14.76
N THR A 224 25.22 8.40 -14.89
CA THR A 224 25.03 9.64 -14.11
C THR A 224 23.84 10.48 -14.56
N LEU A 225 23.49 10.41 -15.86
CA LEU A 225 22.29 11.08 -16.37
C LEU A 225 21.02 10.41 -15.82
N ASP A 226 21.00 9.09 -15.81
CA ASP A 226 19.93 8.29 -15.24
C ASP A 226 19.85 8.49 -13.72
N GLY A 227 20.99 8.57 -13.04
CA GLY A 227 21.06 8.77 -11.58
C GLY A 227 20.33 10.01 -11.06
N VAL A 228 20.24 11.06 -11.87
CA VAL A 228 19.50 12.30 -11.50
C VAL A 228 18.12 12.38 -12.14
N SER A 229 17.84 11.57 -13.17
CA SER A 229 16.59 11.57 -13.92
C SER A 229 15.58 10.54 -13.43
N ASP A 230 16.05 9.41 -12.90
CA ASP A 230 15.19 8.28 -12.54
C ASP A 230 14.22 8.64 -11.40
N ARG A 231 12.95 8.33 -11.65
CA ARG A 231 11.86 8.35 -10.68
C ARG A 231 11.01 7.08 -10.78
N ASP A 232 11.50 6.05 -11.45
CA ASP A 232 10.78 4.77 -11.59
C ASP A 232 10.45 4.18 -10.23
N PHE A 233 11.32 4.32 -9.24
CA PHE A 233 11.09 3.86 -7.89
C PHE A 233 9.87 4.53 -7.21
N CYS A 234 9.60 5.82 -7.49
CA CYS A 234 8.39 6.48 -7.02
C CYS A 234 7.15 5.93 -7.73
N LEU A 235 7.23 5.72 -9.05
CA LEU A 235 6.15 5.16 -9.86
C LEU A 235 5.84 3.70 -9.47
N GLU A 236 6.86 2.90 -9.24
CA GLU A 236 6.71 1.50 -8.80
C GLU A 236 6.07 1.40 -7.42
N LEU A 237 6.53 2.19 -6.46
CA LEU A 237 5.95 2.22 -5.11
C LEU A 237 4.51 2.75 -5.13
N LEU A 238 4.20 3.81 -5.89
CA LEU A 238 2.82 4.28 -6.07
C LEU A 238 1.94 3.25 -6.77
N SER A 239 2.50 2.48 -7.71
CA SER A 239 1.79 1.36 -8.35
C SER A 239 1.48 0.26 -7.34
N ALA A 240 2.43 -0.11 -6.48
CA ALA A 240 2.23 -1.06 -5.40
C ALA A 240 1.17 -0.56 -4.40
N CYS A 241 1.25 0.71 -3.99
CA CYS A 241 0.26 1.38 -3.16
C CYS A 241 -1.14 1.35 -3.80
N SER A 242 -1.23 1.66 -5.10
CA SER A 242 -2.51 1.69 -5.82
C SER A 242 -3.16 0.31 -5.91
N ILE A 243 -2.38 -0.75 -6.19
CA ILE A 243 -2.88 -2.12 -6.23
C ILE A 243 -3.32 -2.57 -4.84
N LEU A 244 -2.54 -2.30 -3.80
CA LEU A 244 -2.91 -2.57 -2.41
C LEU A 244 -4.23 -1.88 -2.04
N MET A 245 -4.38 -0.60 -2.40
CA MET A 245 -5.61 0.15 -2.12
C MET A 245 -6.82 -0.36 -2.91
N VAL A 246 -6.64 -0.96 -4.09
CA VAL A 246 -7.71 -1.69 -4.79
C VAL A 246 -8.14 -2.91 -3.99
N HIS A 247 -7.21 -3.69 -3.42
CA HIS A 247 -7.54 -4.84 -2.57
C HIS A 247 -8.25 -4.41 -1.28
N ILE A 248 -7.75 -3.36 -0.62
CA ILE A 248 -8.37 -2.76 0.55
C ILE A 248 -9.79 -2.25 0.23
N SER A 249 -9.96 -1.55 -0.89
CA SER A 249 -11.25 -1.04 -1.34
C SER A 249 -12.28 -2.15 -1.52
N ARG A 250 -11.87 -3.27 -2.13
CA ARG A 250 -12.75 -4.45 -2.30
C ARG A 250 -13.13 -5.09 -0.97
N LEU A 251 -12.17 -5.27 -0.05
CA LEU A 251 -12.44 -5.78 1.29
C LEU A 251 -13.40 -4.87 2.05
N CYS A 252 -13.19 -3.57 1.99
CA CYS A 252 -14.06 -2.58 2.62
C CYS A 252 -15.48 -2.61 2.03
N GLU A 253 -15.62 -2.77 0.72
CA GLU A 253 -16.94 -2.91 0.06
C GLU A 253 -17.71 -4.10 0.63
N GLU A 254 -17.07 -5.26 0.77
CA GLU A 254 -17.72 -6.44 1.34
C GLU A 254 -18.06 -6.25 2.83
N ILE A 255 -17.18 -5.64 3.63
CA ILE A 255 -17.47 -5.31 5.04
C ILE A 255 -18.69 -4.38 5.14
N ILE A 256 -18.79 -3.36 4.28
CA ILE A 256 -19.93 -2.43 4.23
C ILE A 256 -21.22 -3.20 3.93
N MET A 257 -21.19 -4.07 2.90
CA MET A 257 -22.33 -4.93 2.59
C MET A 257 -22.70 -5.84 3.76
N TRP A 258 -21.72 -6.50 4.38
CA TRP A 258 -21.96 -7.41 5.51
C TRP A 258 -22.53 -6.71 6.74
N CYS A 259 -22.20 -5.44 6.95
CA CYS A 259 -22.74 -4.62 8.04
C CYS A 259 -24.15 -4.07 7.74
N SER A 260 -24.64 -4.13 6.49
CA SER A 260 -25.97 -3.65 6.14
C SER A 260 -27.09 -4.48 6.78
N TRP A 261 -28.27 -3.91 6.92
CA TRP A 261 -29.44 -4.60 7.45
C TRP A 261 -29.87 -5.80 6.59
N GLU A 262 -29.65 -5.72 5.28
CA GLU A 262 -30.04 -6.73 4.30
C GLU A 262 -29.16 -7.98 4.43
N PHE A 263 -27.86 -7.82 4.63
CA PHE A 263 -26.92 -8.93 4.85
C PHE A 263 -26.81 -9.31 6.32
N LYS A 264 -26.47 -8.36 7.14
CA LYS A 264 -26.23 -8.52 8.59
C LYS A 264 -25.34 -9.72 8.94
N PHE A 265 -24.25 -9.87 8.19
CA PHE A 265 -23.26 -10.94 8.37
C PHE A 265 -22.18 -10.56 9.37
N ALA A 266 -21.95 -9.23 9.54
CA ALA A 266 -20.93 -8.71 10.44
C ALA A 266 -21.48 -7.53 11.25
N GLU A 267 -20.82 -7.31 12.40
CA GLU A 267 -21.00 -6.13 13.23
C GLU A 267 -19.61 -5.59 13.60
N LEU A 268 -19.39 -4.29 13.35
CA LEU A 268 -18.18 -3.60 13.77
C LEU A 268 -18.29 -3.24 15.26
N ASP A 269 -17.16 -3.16 15.94
CA ASP A 269 -17.10 -2.61 17.29
C ASP A 269 -17.48 -1.12 17.30
N ASP A 270 -18.07 -0.66 18.40
CA ASP A 270 -18.51 0.73 18.55
C ASP A 270 -17.35 1.73 18.42
N ALA A 271 -16.13 1.32 18.79
CA ALA A 271 -14.93 2.13 18.66
C ALA A 271 -14.54 2.43 17.20
N PHE A 272 -15.07 1.64 16.24
CA PHE A 272 -14.77 1.75 14.81
C PHE A 272 -16.02 2.03 13.96
N SER A 273 -17.05 2.58 14.58
CA SER A 273 -18.32 2.90 13.93
C SER A 273 -18.77 4.30 14.35
N THR A 274 -19.64 4.91 13.56
CA THR A 274 -20.31 6.15 13.96
C THR A 274 -21.80 5.99 13.98
N GLY A 275 -22.47 6.86 14.75
CA GLY A 275 -23.92 6.92 14.83
C GLY A 275 -24.50 8.04 13.97
N SER A 276 -25.79 8.29 14.17
CA SER A 276 -26.49 9.42 13.57
C SER A 276 -27.00 10.35 14.67
N SER A 277 -26.91 11.66 14.46
CA SER A 277 -27.42 12.66 15.41
C SER A 277 -28.95 12.67 15.56
N ILE A 278 -29.67 12.08 14.60
CA ILE A 278 -31.16 12.05 14.57
C ILE A 278 -31.75 10.65 14.51
N MET A 279 -30.91 9.61 14.20
CA MET A 279 -31.36 8.22 14.08
C MET A 279 -30.62 7.34 15.10
N PRO A 280 -31.15 7.15 16.32
CA PRO A 280 -30.40 6.49 17.40
C PRO A 280 -30.09 5.02 17.16
N GLN A 281 -30.78 4.37 16.23
CA GLN A 281 -30.54 2.98 15.83
C GLN A 281 -29.43 2.81 14.78
N LYS A 282 -28.95 3.91 14.16
CA LYS A 282 -28.04 3.85 13.02
C LYS A 282 -26.59 3.69 13.48
N LYS A 283 -25.92 2.71 12.92
CA LYS A 283 -24.48 2.44 13.09
C LYS A 283 -23.83 2.32 11.70
N ASN A 284 -22.89 3.21 11.42
CA ASN A 284 -22.27 3.33 10.09
C ASN A 284 -20.87 2.73 10.07
N PRO A 285 -20.47 2.04 9.01
CA PRO A 285 -19.11 1.53 8.79
C PRO A 285 -18.20 2.60 8.15
N ASP A 286 -18.19 3.84 8.69
CA ASP A 286 -17.54 5.00 8.07
C ASP A 286 -16.06 4.77 7.79
N LEU A 287 -15.37 4.02 8.64
CA LEU A 287 -13.95 3.73 8.48
C LEU A 287 -13.68 2.94 7.19
N ALA A 288 -14.52 1.93 6.94
CA ALA A 288 -14.45 1.15 5.70
C ALA A 288 -14.81 2.01 4.48
N GLU A 289 -15.81 2.90 4.61
CA GLU A 289 -16.20 3.82 3.52
C GLU A 289 -15.07 4.80 3.18
N LEU A 290 -14.43 5.39 4.20
CA LEU A 290 -13.31 6.31 4.01
C LEU A 290 -12.10 5.60 3.39
N ALA A 291 -11.75 4.41 3.84
CA ALA A 291 -10.65 3.64 3.26
C ALA A 291 -10.92 3.29 1.79
N ARG A 292 -12.17 2.88 1.47
CA ARG A 292 -12.63 2.68 0.08
C ARG A 292 -12.47 3.96 -0.75
N GLY A 293 -12.87 5.12 -0.22
CA GLY A 293 -12.73 6.41 -0.90
C GLY A 293 -11.28 6.83 -1.12
N LYS A 294 -10.39 6.58 -0.14
CA LYS A 294 -8.95 6.92 -0.22
C LYS A 294 -8.19 6.14 -1.30
N ALA A 295 -8.71 5.01 -1.78
CA ALA A 295 -8.14 4.32 -2.92
C ALA A 295 -8.07 5.21 -4.17
N GLY A 296 -9.11 6.04 -4.40
CA GLY A 296 -9.11 7.00 -5.51
C GLY A 296 -8.03 8.07 -5.40
N ARG A 297 -7.69 8.50 -4.17
CA ARG A 297 -6.60 9.46 -3.94
C ARG A 297 -5.25 8.88 -4.36
N VAL A 298 -4.89 7.71 -3.87
CA VAL A 298 -3.60 7.05 -4.18
C VAL A 298 -3.47 6.72 -5.68
N ILE A 299 -4.55 6.30 -6.33
CA ILE A 299 -4.58 6.10 -7.78
C ILE A 299 -4.37 7.44 -8.52
N GLY A 300 -4.94 8.53 -8.00
CA GLY A 300 -4.74 9.88 -8.51
C GLY A 300 -3.28 10.31 -8.45
N ASP A 301 -2.57 10.05 -7.34
CA ASP A 301 -1.15 10.35 -7.15
C ASP A 301 -0.28 9.61 -8.19
N LEU A 302 -0.54 8.31 -8.41
CA LEU A 302 0.14 7.54 -9.44
C LEU A 302 -0.10 8.13 -10.84
N CYS A 303 -1.36 8.41 -11.19
CA CYS A 303 -1.70 8.98 -12.50
C CYS A 303 -1.08 10.37 -12.68
N GLY A 304 -1.07 11.18 -11.64
CA GLY A 304 -0.45 12.50 -11.62
C GLY A 304 1.04 12.42 -11.91
N LEU A 305 1.77 11.58 -11.15
CA LEU A 305 3.21 11.45 -11.32
C LEU A 305 3.59 10.82 -12.67
N LEU A 306 2.87 9.81 -13.16
CA LEU A 306 3.05 9.26 -14.51
C LEU A 306 2.90 10.36 -15.58
N THR A 307 1.91 11.23 -15.39
CA THR A 307 1.65 12.34 -16.33
C THR A 307 2.73 13.41 -16.26
N THR A 308 3.26 13.71 -15.09
CA THR A 308 4.37 14.63 -14.89
C THR A 308 5.64 14.09 -15.54
N MET A 309 5.99 12.83 -15.33
CA MET A 309 7.22 12.23 -15.82
C MET A 309 7.23 11.98 -17.32
N LYS A 310 6.07 11.69 -17.94
CA LYS A 310 6.03 11.43 -19.39
C LYS A 310 6.56 12.61 -20.19
N GLY A 311 7.42 12.35 -21.14
CA GLY A 311 7.91 13.35 -22.10
C GLY A 311 8.94 14.34 -21.54
N LEU A 312 9.39 14.21 -20.29
CA LEU A 312 10.51 14.98 -19.77
C LEU A 312 11.82 14.53 -20.47
N PRO A 313 12.68 15.48 -20.86
CA PRO A 313 14.01 15.13 -21.34
C PRO A 313 14.88 14.61 -20.20
N LEU A 314 15.99 13.93 -20.54
CA LEU A 314 16.94 13.39 -19.58
C LEU A 314 17.54 14.45 -18.64
N ALA A 315 18.14 13.97 -17.59
CA ALA A 315 18.64 14.65 -16.41
C ALA A 315 17.49 15.24 -15.58
N TYR A 316 17.69 16.37 -14.94
CA TYR A 316 16.71 16.96 -14.02
C TYR A 316 15.96 18.13 -14.65
N ASN A 317 14.66 18.15 -14.52
CA ASN A 317 13.77 19.27 -14.83
C ASN A 317 12.97 19.61 -13.56
N LYS A 318 12.60 20.89 -13.38
CA LYS A 318 11.91 21.36 -12.16
C LYS A 318 10.55 20.69 -11.96
N ASP A 319 9.92 20.16 -13.01
CA ASP A 319 8.72 19.31 -12.97
C ASP A 319 8.85 18.14 -11.98
N MET A 320 10.07 17.58 -11.85
CA MET A 320 10.34 16.49 -10.93
C MET A 320 10.21 16.87 -9.44
N GLN A 321 10.02 18.15 -9.11
CA GLN A 321 9.73 18.57 -7.73
C GLN A 321 8.37 18.03 -7.25
N GLU A 322 7.44 17.79 -8.19
CA GLU A 322 6.12 17.19 -7.90
C GLU A 322 6.18 15.71 -7.48
N ASP A 323 7.34 15.05 -7.62
CA ASP A 323 7.53 13.65 -7.26
C ASP A 323 7.24 13.40 -5.78
N LYS A 324 7.70 14.31 -4.91
CA LYS A 324 7.64 14.18 -3.46
C LYS A 324 6.21 14.32 -2.93
N ASP A 325 5.44 15.26 -3.46
CA ASP A 325 4.05 15.44 -3.04
C ASP A 325 3.24 14.17 -3.31
N ALA A 326 3.37 13.61 -4.52
CA ALA A 326 2.66 12.40 -4.91
C ALA A 326 3.08 11.16 -4.09
N ILE A 327 4.39 10.89 -3.99
CA ILE A 327 4.85 9.66 -3.31
C ILE A 327 4.61 9.71 -1.80
N PHE A 328 4.80 10.85 -1.16
CA PHE A 328 4.57 10.99 0.27
C PHE A 328 3.09 10.89 0.62
N ASP A 329 2.22 11.52 -0.16
CA ASP A 329 0.77 11.42 0.03
C ASP A 329 0.27 9.99 -0.14
N GLY A 330 0.70 9.29 -1.19
CA GLY A 330 0.35 7.91 -1.44
C GLY A 330 0.78 6.97 -0.31
N MET A 331 2.04 7.06 0.12
CA MET A 331 2.59 6.24 1.22
C MET A 331 1.90 6.53 2.56
N ASP A 332 1.70 7.81 2.90
CA ASP A 332 1.04 8.21 4.15
C ASP A 332 -0.44 7.79 4.16
N THR A 333 -1.12 7.90 3.04
CA THR A 333 -2.52 7.46 2.91
C THR A 333 -2.65 5.96 3.11
N VAL A 334 -1.74 5.15 2.53
CA VAL A 334 -1.69 3.70 2.74
C VAL A 334 -1.45 3.36 4.21
N LYS A 335 -0.45 3.97 4.85
CA LYS A 335 -0.14 3.75 6.28
C LYS A 335 -1.35 4.09 7.16
N MET A 336 -2.02 5.22 6.89
CA MET A 336 -3.22 5.64 7.61
C MET A 336 -4.34 4.61 7.48
N CYS A 337 -4.63 4.12 6.28
CA CYS A 337 -5.67 3.12 6.04
C CYS A 337 -5.37 1.80 6.76
N LEU A 338 -4.15 1.27 6.62
CA LEU A 338 -3.75 0.02 7.27
C LEU A 338 -3.81 0.12 8.80
N THR A 339 -3.33 1.23 9.37
CA THR A 339 -3.35 1.49 10.82
C THR A 339 -4.78 1.51 11.37
N ALA A 340 -5.72 2.07 10.61
CA ALA A 340 -7.11 2.18 11.04
C ALA A 340 -7.90 0.87 10.82
N LEU A 341 -7.70 0.19 9.70
CA LEU A 341 -8.45 -1.01 9.34
C LEU A 341 -8.06 -2.25 10.15
N THR A 342 -6.80 -2.40 10.50
CA THR A 342 -6.30 -3.57 11.22
C THR A 342 -7.05 -3.81 12.54
N PRO A 343 -7.16 -2.84 13.48
CA PRO A 343 -7.91 -3.04 14.71
C PRO A 343 -9.43 -3.14 14.47
N MET A 344 -9.98 -2.45 13.46
CA MET A 344 -11.40 -2.59 13.09
C MET A 344 -11.71 -4.05 12.72
N ILE A 345 -10.88 -4.67 11.88
CA ILE A 345 -11.04 -6.07 11.46
C ILE A 345 -10.82 -7.02 12.64
N ALA A 346 -9.79 -6.78 13.45
CA ALA A 346 -9.49 -7.62 14.61
C ALA A 346 -10.64 -7.69 15.63
N THR A 347 -11.43 -6.61 15.76
CA THR A 347 -12.57 -6.53 16.69
C THR A 347 -13.92 -6.84 16.06
N MET A 348 -13.99 -6.92 14.72
CA MET A 348 -15.22 -7.21 13.97
C MET A 348 -15.79 -8.57 14.40
N LYS A 349 -17.10 -8.61 14.63
CA LYS A 349 -17.85 -9.83 14.98
C LYS A 349 -18.61 -10.31 13.76
N MET A 350 -18.43 -11.58 13.42
CA MET A 350 -19.27 -12.24 12.42
C MET A 350 -20.54 -12.76 13.08
N ILE A 351 -21.62 -12.90 12.30
CA ILE A 351 -22.92 -13.41 12.75
C ILE A 351 -23.20 -14.71 11.98
N PRO A 352 -22.67 -15.86 12.47
CA PRO A 352 -22.73 -17.15 11.76
C PRO A 352 -24.15 -17.60 11.43
N GLU A 353 -25.12 -17.30 12.31
CA GLU A 353 -26.52 -17.69 12.12
C GLU A 353 -27.12 -17.05 10.86
N ASN A 354 -26.85 -15.77 10.64
CA ASN A 354 -27.34 -15.05 9.46
C ASN A 354 -26.64 -15.54 8.17
N MET A 355 -25.34 -15.78 8.25
CA MET A 355 -24.57 -16.34 7.14
C MET A 355 -25.10 -17.71 6.74
N ARG A 356 -25.29 -18.61 7.72
CA ARG A 356 -25.82 -19.94 7.49
C ARG A 356 -27.25 -19.89 6.95
N LYS A 357 -28.12 -19.05 7.51
CA LYS A 357 -29.48 -18.85 7.01
C LYS A 357 -29.49 -18.39 5.54
N ALA A 358 -28.57 -17.48 5.19
CA ALA A 358 -28.42 -17.05 3.80
C ALA A 358 -27.89 -18.17 2.90
N ALA A 359 -27.01 -19.04 3.39
CA ALA A 359 -26.50 -20.20 2.67
C ALA A 359 -27.57 -21.28 2.46
N ALA A 360 -28.45 -21.50 3.44
CA ALA A 360 -29.56 -22.47 3.33
C ALA A 360 -30.65 -22.04 2.31
N GLY A 361 -30.73 -20.74 1.99
CA GLY A 361 -31.68 -20.24 1.00
C GLY A 361 -31.06 -20.05 -0.39
N GLY A 362 -31.71 -20.43 -1.45
CA GLY A 362 -31.31 -20.13 -2.82
C GLY A 362 -30.61 -21.27 -3.59
N PHE A 363 -30.75 -22.49 -3.12
CA PHE A 363 -30.31 -23.70 -3.83
C PHE A 363 -28.80 -23.71 -4.17
N ILE A 364 -27.96 -23.15 -3.32
CA ILE A 364 -26.50 -23.03 -3.56
C ILE A 364 -25.76 -24.37 -3.58
N ASN A 365 -26.42 -25.44 -3.11
CA ASN A 365 -26.00 -26.83 -3.14
C ASN A 365 -26.57 -27.64 -4.35
N ALA A 366 -27.23 -26.97 -5.30
CA ALA A 366 -27.77 -27.63 -6.49
C ALA A 366 -26.68 -28.30 -7.34
N THR A 367 -25.47 -27.71 -7.39
CA THR A 367 -24.35 -28.36 -8.10
C THR A 367 -23.95 -29.66 -7.41
N ASP A 368 -23.97 -29.74 -6.10
CA ASP A 368 -23.66 -30.95 -5.33
C ASP A 368 -24.74 -32.04 -5.58
N CYS A 369 -26.00 -31.63 -5.75
CA CYS A 369 -27.08 -32.52 -6.17
C CYS A 369 -26.84 -33.11 -7.57
N ALA A 370 -26.39 -32.30 -8.53
CA ALA A 370 -26.02 -32.76 -9.86
C ALA A 370 -24.80 -33.70 -9.82
N ASP A 371 -23.78 -33.35 -9.07
CA ASP A 371 -22.57 -34.16 -8.90
C ASP A 371 -22.88 -35.52 -8.26
N PHE A 372 -23.88 -35.60 -7.36
CA PHE A 372 -24.36 -36.86 -6.82
C PHE A 372 -24.87 -37.79 -7.93
N LEU A 373 -25.68 -37.28 -8.87
CA LEU A 373 -26.15 -38.09 -10.02
C LEU A 373 -24.99 -38.50 -10.95
N VAL A 374 -24.01 -37.61 -11.13
CA VAL A 374 -22.81 -37.95 -11.91
C VAL A 374 -22.05 -39.10 -11.24
N SER A 375 -21.95 -39.12 -9.92
CA SER A 375 -21.33 -40.24 -9.18
C SER A 375 -22.07 -41.56 -9.33
N LYS A 376 -23.36 -41.50 -9.66
CA LYS A 376 -24.22 -42.68 -10.01
C LYS A 376 -24.13 -43.07 -11.48
N GLY A 377 -23.30 -42.40 -12.29
CA GLY A 377 -23.06 -42.71 -13.68
C GLY A 377 -23.90 -41.93 -14.71
N LEU A 378 -24.69 -40.94 -14.25
CA LEU A 378 -25.45 -40.09 -15.18
C LEU A 378 -24.50 -39.04 -15.81
N PRO A 379 -24.57 -38.81 -17.15
CA PRO A 379 -23.83 -37.73 -17.77
C PRO A 379 -24.16 -36.37 -17.16
N PHE A 380 -23.14 -35.50 -16.97
CA PHE A 380 -23.29 -34.20 -16.27
C PHE A 380 -24.46 -33.35 -16.85
N ARG A 381 -24.62 -33.31 -18.17
CA ARG A 381 -25.71 -32.52 -18.81
C ARG A 381 -27.09 -32.99 -18.43
N ASP A 382 -27.27 -34.31 -18.28
CA ASP A 382 -28.53 -34.91 -17.86
C ASP A 382 -28.75 -34.71 -16.36
N ALA A 383 -27.70 -34.85 -15.56
CA ALA A 383 -27.72 -34.56 -14.13
C ALA A 383 -28.09 -33.09 -13.86
N TYR A 384 -27.49 -32.16 -14.60
CA TYR A 384 -27.80 -30.72 -14.54
C TYR A 384 -29.29 -30.47 -14.86
N LYS A 385 -29.82 -31.09 -15.92
CA LYS A 385 -31.23 -30.95 -16.31
C LYS A 385 -32.15 -31.45 -15.20
N ALA A 386 -31.93 -32.67 -14.70
CA ALA A 386 -32.70 -33.26 -13.61
C ALA A 386 -32.68 -32.39 -12.34
N THR A 387 -31.50 -31.86 -11.96
CA THR A 387 -31.38 -30.94 -10.83
C THR A 387 -32.11 -29.63 -11.07
N GLY A 388 -32.08 -29.08 -12.29
CA GLY A 388 -32.84 -27.89 -12.66
C GLY A 388 -34.34 -28.08 -12.50
N GLU A 389 -34.87 -29.27 -12.86
CA GLU A 389 -36.27 -29.64 -12.68
C GLU A 389 -36.62 -29.75 -11.18
N LEU A 390 -35.72 -30.30 -10.33
CA LEU A 390 -35.88 -30.32 -8.87
C LEU A 390 -35.95 -28.93 -8.29
N VAL A 391 -35.02 -28.04 -8.66
CA VAL A 391 -34.99 -26.62 -8.21
C VAL A 391 -36.32 -25.94 -8.61
N ALA A 392 -36.79 -26.10 -9.83
CA ALA A 392 -38.07 -25.55 -10.28
C ALA A 392 -39.27 -26.11 -9.47
N LEU A 393 -39.25 -27.39 -9.13
CA LEU A 393 -40.24 -28.04 -8.28
C LEU A 393 -40.23 -27.45 -6.85
N CYS A 394 -39.02 -27.30 -6.24
CA CYS A 394 -38.86 -26.70 -4.92
C CYS A 394 -39.38 -25.26 -4.88
N ILE A 395 -39.06 -24.44 -5.89
CA ILE A 395 -39.56 -23.06 -6.01
C ILE A 395 -41.11 -23.07 -6.06
N LYS A 396 -41.70 -23.94 -6.85
CA LYS A 396 -43.18 -24.03 -6.98
C LYS A 396 -43.84 -24.42 -5.66
N LYS A 397 -43.17 -25.26 -4.86
CA LYS A 397 -43.67 -25.74 -3.56
C LYS A 397 -43.34 -24.86 -2.37
N GLY A 398 -42.42 -23.89 -2.55
CA GLY A 398 -41.90 -23.06 -1.46
C GLY A 398 -41.05 -23.85 -0.46
N THR A 399 -40.32 -24.88 -0.91
CA THR A 399 -39.48 -25.77 -0.12
C THR A 399 -38.02 -25.73 -0.59
N THR A 400 -37.11 -26.39 0.10
CA THR A 400 -35.70 -26.52 -0.24
C THR A 400 -35.39 -27.92 -0.76
N LEU A 401 -34.16 -28.12 -1.29
CA LEU A 401 -33.71 -29.46 -1.69
C LEU A 401 -33.60 -30.39 -0.46
N GLU A 402 -33.19 -29.89 0.67
CA GLU A 402 -33.03 -30.65 1.90
C GLU A 402 -34.35 -31.15 2.48
N GLU A 403 -35.45 -30.44 2.25
CA GLU A 403 -36.78 -30.73 2.75
C GLU A 403 -37.65 -31.53 1.76
N LEU A 404 -37.21 -31.63 0.49
CA LEU A 404 -37.96 -32.32 -0.55
C LEU A 404 -37.93 -33.84 -0.29
N PRO A 405 -39.09 -34.56 -0.23
CA PRO A 405 -39.13 -36.01 -0.02
C PRO A 405 -38.43 -36.81 -1.14
N ILE A 406 -37.77 -37.91 -0.77
CA ILE A 406 -36.99 -38.72 -1.72
C ILE A 406 -37.84 -39.27 -2.90
N ASP A 407 -39.12 -39.49 -2.71
CA ASP A 407 -39.99 -39.97 -3.76
C ASP A 407 -40.14 -38.91 -4.88
N GLU A 408 -40.04 -37.63 -4.55
CA GLU A 408 -40.09 -36.57 -5.55
C GLU A 408 -38.75 -36.48 -6.32
N TYR A 409 -37.63 -36.70 -5.67
CA TYR A 409 -36.34 -36.86 -6.32
C TYR A 409 -36.40 -38.01 -7.35
N LYS A 410 -36.90 -39.18 -6.89
CA LYS A 410 -37.02 -40.37 -7.74
C LYS A 410 -37.99 -40.21 -8.87
N SER A 411 -39.02 -39.37 -8.72
CA SER A 411 -39.99 -39.07 -9.79
C SER A 411 -39.34 -38.32 -10.97
N ILE A 412 -38.29 -37.55 -10.71
CA ILE A 412 -37.53 -36.83 -11.74
C ILE A 412 -36.39 -37.70 -12.30
N CYS A 413 -35.63 -38.36 -11.41
CA CYS A 413 -34.58 -39.28 -11.82
C CYS A 413 -34.52 -40.49 -10.87
N PRO A 414 -34.77 -41.72 -11.35
CA PRO A 414 -34.76 -42.92 -10.53
C PRO A 414 -33.41 -43.26 -9.88
N LEU A 415 -32.31 -42.63 -10.30
CA LEU A 415 -30.97 -42.83 -9.74
C LEU A 415 -30.80 -42.17 -8.37
N PHE A 416 -31.72 -41.31 -7.96
CA PHE A 416 -31.66 -40.72 -6.62
C PHE A 416 -31.95 -41.74 -5.53
N ASP A 417 -31.22 -41.69 -4.46
CA ASP A 417 -31.45 -42.41 -3.21
C ASP A 417 -31.21 -41.47 -2.02
N GLU A 418 -31.42 -41.97 -0.80
CA GLU A 418 -31.25 -41.21 0.45
C GLU A 418 -29.86 -40.56 0.61
N GLY A 419 -28.83 -41.04 -0.10
CA GLY A 419 -27.50 -40.48 -0.10
C GLY A 419 -27.44 -39.05 -0.66
N VAL A 420 -28.48 -38.61 -1.39
CA VAL A 420 -28.53 -37.21 -1.89
C VAL A 420 -28.55 -36.21 -0.76
N TYR A 421 -29.21 -36.49 0.36
CA TYR A 421 -29.26 -35.58 1.50
C TYR A 421 -27.87 -35.34 2.15
N ASP A 422 -27.04 -36.39 2.18
CA ASP A 422 -25.65 -36.26 2.60
C ASP A 422 -24.82 -35.47 1.58
N ALA A 423 -25.11 -35.65 0.29
CA ALA A 423 -24.40 -34.94 -0.78
C ALA A 423 -24.68 -33.44 -0.76
N ILE A 424 -25.92 -33.02 -0.50
CA ILE A 424 -26.36 -31.62 -0.52
C ILE A 424 -26.26 -30.93 0.85
N ASN A 425 -25.86 -31.64 1.91
CA ASN A 425 -25.63 -31.05 3.21
C ASN A 425 -24.50 -30.01 3.12
N LEU A 426 -24.75 -28.78 3.63
CA LEU A 426 -23.84 -27.66 3.44
C LEU A 426 -22.45 -27.90 4.04
N GLU A 427 -22.35 -28.60 5.20
CA GLU A 427 -21.09 -28.96 5.82
C GLU A 427 -20.28 -29.89 4.92
N ASN A 428 -20.98 -30.90 4.34
CA ASN A 428 -20.35 -31.84 3.42
C ASN A 428 -19.93 -31.17 2.12
N CYS A 429 -20.75 -30.23 1.60
CA CYS A 429 -20.42 -29.47 0.41
C CYS A 429 -19.10 -28.71 0.56
N VAL A 430 -18.87 -27.99 1.67
CA VAL A 430 -17.63 -27.25 1.90
C VAL A 430 -16.46 -28.18 2.20
N THR A 431 -16.66 -29.23 3.02
CA THR A 431 -15.62 -30.19 3.36
C THR A 431 -15.08 -30.95 2.14
N ARG A 432 -15.97 -31.40 1.25
CA ARG A 432 -15.59 -32.11 0.01
C ARG A 432 -14.81 -31.24 -0.96
N ARG A 433 -14.94 -29.91 -0.87
CA ARG A 433 -14.15 -28.93 -1.63
C ARG A 433 -12.84 -28.54 -0.94
N GLY A 434 -12.55 -29.10 0.22
CA GLY A 434 -11.33 -28.79 1.00
C GLY A 434 -11.35 -27.41 1.64
N MET A 435 -12.52 -26.92 1.98
CA MET A 435 -12.74 -25.60 2.60
C MET A 435 -13.03 -25.73 4.11
#